data_d9bdbaa46fd991f1deb828ce222a5ce9
#
_entry.id   d9bdbaa46fd991f1deb828ce222a5ce9
#
_cell.length_a   1.000
_cell.length_b   1.000
_cell.length_c   1.000
_cell.angle_alpha   90.00
_cell.angle_beta   90.00
_cell.angle_gamma   90.00
#
_symmetry.space_group_name_H-M   'P 1'
#
loop_
_entity.id
_entity.type
_entity.pdbx_description
1 polymer ?
#
loop_
_entity_poly.entity_id
_entity_poly.type
_entity_poly.pdbx_seq_one_letter_code
_entity_poly.pdbx_strand_id
1 'polypeptide(L)'
;MKKFYTNTMMALMGALMMTTLTSCDKDTMLAWDLDGLWSGTIVGDYYYDRYGLVGDVYDTEIYFYQNGEFSKGGTGYQIDRNRETRRYTRYDFDWRVKNQKIYIYYDDNYEVVIRDYEIYDVGRTSHFRGYLDDAYDGSQLASFDLVKVADNMRSVTAEEGAVEVPKEKFK
;
A
#
# COMPACT_ATOMS: atom_id res chain seq x y z
N MET A 1 11.93 -52.05 -26.29
CA MET A 1 11.71 -50.64 -26.66
C MET A 1 10.58 -49.96 -25.88
N LYS A 2 9.42 -50.62 -25.61
CA LYS A 2 8.30 -49.99 -24.87
C LYS A 2 8.62 -49.55 -23.40
N LYS A 3 9.48 -50.28 -22.67
CA LYS A 3 9.86 -49.93 -21.27
C LYS A 3 10.75 -48.69 -21.18
N PHE A 4 11.54 -48.38 -22.21
CA PHE A 4 12.40 -47.21 -22.21
C PHE A 4 11.62 -45.90 -22.37
N TYR A 5 10.59 -45.89 -23.21
CA TYR A 5 9.68 -44.74 -23.42
C TYR A 5 8.89 -44.39 -22.18
N THR A 6 8.43 -45.39 -21.42
CA THR A 6 7.63 -45.17 -20.20
C THR A 6 8.47 -44.51 -19.08
N ASN A 7 9.72 -44.92 -18.92
CA ASN A 7 10.59 -44.35 -17.91
C ASN A 7 11.04 -42.92 -18.26
N THR A 8 11.30 -42.64 -19.54
CA THR A 8 11.65 -41.29 -20.02
C THR A 8 10.47 -40.33 -19.89
N MET A 9 9.26 -40.79 -20.16
CA MET A 9 8.04 -39.98 -20.06
C MET A 9 7.70 -39.66 -18.59
N MET A 10 7.89 -40.60 -17.65
CA MET A 10 7.76 -40.34 -16.21
C MET A 10 8.78 -39.35 -15.67
N ALA A 11 10.04 -39.44 -16.14
CA ALA A 11 11.08 -38.52 -15.75
C ALA A 11 10.84 -37.09 -16.26
N LEU A 12 10.30 -36.93 -17.49
CA LEU A 12 9.91 -35.64 -18.04
C LEU A 12 8.72 -35.03 -17.29
N MET A 13 7.69 -35.82 -16.96
CA MET A 13 6.56 -35.33 -16.14
C MET A 13 7.00 -34.92 -14.72
N GLY A 14 7.91 -35.66 -14.10
CA GLY A 14 8.46 -35.30 -12.79
C GLY A 14 9.28 -33.99 -12.83
N ALA A 15 10.03 -33.75 -13.90
CA ALA A 15 10.80 -32.52 -14.07
C ALA A 15 9.91 -31.29 -14.34
N LEU A 16 8.78 -31.46 -15.06
CA LEU A 16 7.84 -30.36 -15.29
C LEU A 16 7.09 -29.95 -14.00
N MET A 17 6.82 -30.87 -13.09
CA MET A 17 6.15 -30.55 -11.83
C MET A 17 7.05 -29.84 -10.81
N MET A 18 8.37 -29.96 -10.92
CA MET A 18 9.31 -29.28 -10.01
C MET A 18 9.55 -27.82 -10.35
N THR A 19 9.19 -27.35 -11.55
CA THR A 19 9.40 -25.96 -11.96
C THR A 19 8.27 -25.01 -11.58
N THR A 20 7.14 -25.52 -11.04
CA THR A 20 5.99 -24.69 -10.68
C THR A 20 5.97 -24.26 -9.21
N LEU A 21 6.92 -24.69 -8.37
CA LEU A 21 6.88 -24.48 -6.93
C LEU A 21 7.72 -23.32 -6.39
N THR A 22 8.34 -22.51 -7.22
CA THR A 22 9.22 -21.43 -6.73
C THR A 22 8.94 -20.05 -7.29
N SER A 23 7.76 -19.77 -7.78
CA SER A 23 7.36 -18.40 -8.01
C SER A 23 6.74 -17.85 -6.74
N CYS A 24 7.57 -17.46 -5.79
CA CYS A 24 7.12 -16.53 -4.75
C CYS A 24 6.62 -15.29 -5.51
N ASP A 25 5.31 -15.11 -5.53
CA ASP A 25 4.69 -14.05 -6.30
C ASP A 25 5.06 -12.72 -5.65
N LYS A 26 5.80 -11.88 -6.37
CA LYS A 26 6.29 -10.58 -5.89
C LYS A 26 5.18 -9.69 -5.36
N ASP A 27 3.98 -9.81 -5.93
CA ASP A 27 2.82 -9.05 -5.47
C ASP A 27 2.36 -9.51 -4.08
N THR A 28 2.42 -10.81 -3.80
CA THR A 28 2.11 -11.35 -2.46
C THR A 28 3.18 -10.95 -1.44
N MET A 29 4.46 -10.99 -1.82
CA MET A 29 5.54 -10.53 -0.93
C MET A 29 5.38 -9.04 -0.59
N LEU A 30 5.11 -8.21 -1.59
CA LEU A 30 4.84 -6.79 -1.36
C LEU A 30 3.62 -6.57 -0.46
N ALA A 31 2.58 -7.40 -0.60
CA ALA A 31 1.42 -7.32 0.28
C ALA A 31 1.77 -7.67 1.75
N TRP A 32 2.69 -8.59 1.99
CA TRP A 32 3.22 -8.88 3.33
C TRP A 32 4.05 -7.72 3.90
N ASP A 33 4.89 -7.12 3.07
CA ASP A 33 5.72 -5.98 3.48
C ASP A 33 4.86 -4.78 3.88
N LEU A 34 3.73 -4.58 3.19
CA LEU A 34 2.79 -3.50 3.48
C LEU A 34 1.96 -3.73 4.74
N ASP A 35 1.61 -4.99 5.05
CA ASP A 35 0.69 -5.31 6.15
C ASP A 35 1.17 -4.72 7.48
N GLY A 36 0.30 -3.94 8.15
CA GLY A 36 0.60 -3.27 9.42
C GLY A 36 0.34 -1.77 9.42
N LEU A 37 0.74 -1.12 10.51
CA LEU A 37 0.58 0.31 10.74
C LEU A 37 1.84 1.07 10.33
N TRP A 38 1.66 2.07 9.50
CA TRP A 38 2.67 3.00 9.02
C TRP A 38 2.34 4.40 9.50
N SER A 39 3.32 5.15 9.98
CA SER A 39 3.13 6.53 10.43
C SER A 39 4.25 7.43 9.92
N GLY A 40 3.91 8.66 9.57
CA GLY A 40 4.88 9.62 9.06
C GLY A 40 4.23 10.85 8.47
N THR A 41 4.68 11.24 7.29
CA THR A 41 4.28 12.49 6.66
C THR A 41 3.79 12.26 5.24
N ILE A 42 2.68 12.91 4.89
CA ILE A 42 2.24 13.13 3.51
C ILE A 42 2.32 14.62 3.19
N VAL A 43 2.79 14.95 2.00
CA VAL A 43 2.74 16.30 1.42
C VAL A 43 1.91 16.24 0.16
N GLY A 44 0.79 16.93 0.15
CA GLY A 44 -0.17 16.94 -0.95
C GLY A 44 -0.81 18.30 -1.14
N ASP A 45 -1.95 18.36 -1.85
CA ASP A 45 -2.70 19.59 -2.10
C ASP A 45 -1.80 20.72 -2.60
N TYR A 46 -0.98 20.41 -3.63
CA TYR A 46 0.03 21.34 -4.13
C TYR A 46 -0.58 22.58 -4.75
N TYR A 47 -0.07 23.75 -4.36
CA TYR A 47 -0.45 25.05 -4.89
C TYR A 47 0.78 25.95 -5.10
N TYR A 48 0.65 26.97 -5.92
CA TYR A 48 1.70 27.97 -6.11
C TYR A 48 1.50 29.14 -5.16
N ASP A 49 2.51 29.44 -4.37
CA ASP A 49 2.63 30.68 -3.63
C ASP A 49 3.68 31.60 -4.26
N ARG A 50 3.99 32.72 -3.62
CA ARG A 50 5.00 33.68 -4.09
C ARG A 50 6.44 33.15 -4.07
N TYR A 51 6.68 32.01 -3.41
CA TYR A 51 8.00 31.38 -3.30
C TYR A 51 8.13 30.14 -4.18
N GLY A 52 7.07 29.67 -4.77
CA GLY A 52 7.06 28.50 -5.65
C GLY A 52 5.92 27.52 -5.39
N LEU A 53 6.11 26.27 -5.81
CA LEU A 53 5.18 25.20 -5.54
C LEU A 53 5.33 24.74 -4.09
N VAL A 54 4.25 24.77 -3.33
CA VAL A 54 4.15 24.30 -1.96
C VAL A 54 3.01 23.30 -1.84
N GLY A 55 3.03 22.47 -0.79
CA GLY A 55 1.97 21.52 -0.51
C GLY A 55 1.62 21.53 0.96
N ASP A 56 0.39 21.20 1.28
CA ASP A 56 -0.04 20.99 2.65
C ASP A 56 0.67 19.77 3.23
N VAL A 57 1.07 19.87 4.50
CA VAL A 57 1.79 18.82 5.20
C VAL A 57 0.86 18.18 6.23
N TYR A 58 0.78 16.86 6.15
CA TYR A 58 -0.04 16.03 7.03
C TYR A 58 0.83 15.09 7.85
N ASP A 59 0.54 14.99 9.16
CA ASP A 59 0.96 13.85 9.96
C ASP A 59 -0.04 12.74 9.67
N THR A 60 0.46 11.62 9.18
CA THR A 60 -0.37 10.56 8.60
C THR A 60 -0.12 9.23 9.28
N GLU A 61 -1.18 8.48 9.49
CA GLU A 61 -1.17 7.08 9.86
C GLU A 61 -1.93 6.29 8.78
N ILE A 62 -1.31 5.25 8.23
CA ILE A 62 -1.93 4.35 7.26
C ILE A 62 -1.84 2.92 7.80
N TYR A 63 -2.98 2.26 7.91
CA TYR A 63 -3.04 0.87 8.27
C TYR A 63 -3.46 0.01 7.08
N PHE A 64 -2.60 -0.90 6.68
CA PHE A 64 -2.90 -1.92 5.68
C PHE A 64 -3.20 -3.23 6.41
N TYR A 65 -4.38 -3.79 6.19
CA TYR A 65 -4.77 -5.10 6.69
C TYR A 65 -4.91 -6.06 5.53
N GLN A 66 -4.05 -7.08 5.48
CA GLN A 66 -4.07 -8.10 4.44
C GLN A 66 -5.18 -9.13 4.72
N ASN A 67 -6.04 -9.41 3.73
CA ASN A 67 -7.20 -10.32 3.87
C ASN A 67 -6.83 -11.82 3.89
N GLY A 68 -5.65 -12.17 4.41
CA GLY A 68 -5.13 -13.53 4.53
C GLY A 68 -3.74 -13.67 3.96
N GLU A 69 -3.02 -14.68 4.42
CA GLU A 69 -1.58 -14.88 4.20
C GLU A 69 -1.14 -14.83 2.73
N PHE A 70 -1.96 -15.30 1.81
CA PHE A 70 -1.64 -15.30 0.37
C PHE A 70 -2.43 -14.26 -0.42
N SER A 71 -3.15 -13.36 0.24
CA SER A 71 -3.88 -12.29 -0.41
C SER A 71 -2.90 -11.24 -0.94
N LYS A 72 -3.19 -10.70 -2.12
CA LYS A 72 -2.46 -9.55 -2.70
C LYS A 72 -3.11 -8.22 -2.34
N GLY A 73 -3.90 -8.16 -1.28
CA GLY A 73 -4.61 -6.97 -0.88
C GLY A 73 -5.52 -7.21 0.31
N GLY A 74 -6.28 -6.21 0.65
CA GLY A 74 -7.14 -6.22 1.81
C GLY A 74 -7.87 -4.91 2.00
N THR A 75 -8.12 -4.58 3.26
CA THR A 75 -8.76 -3.34 3.68
C THR A 75 -7.77 -2.47 4.43
N GLY A 76 -8.13 -1.24 4.70
CA GLY A 76 -7.27 -0.37 5.49
C GLY A 76 -7.96 0.95 5.85
N TYR A 77 -7.23 1.77 6.55
CA TYR A 77 -7.64 3.14 6.79
C TYR A 77 -6.44 4.08 6.76
N GLN A 78 -6.70 5.34 6.45
CA GLN A 78 -5.75 6.43 6.52
C GLN A 78 -6.31 7.52 7.41
N ILE A 79 -5.48 8.06 8.29
CA ILE A 79 -5.81 9.21 9.13
C ILE A 79 -4.79 10.29 8.83
N ASP A 80 -5.27 11.42 8.32
CA ASP A 80 -4.47 12.59 8.03
C ASP A 80 -4.78 13.71 9.02
N ARG A 81 -3.72 14.28 9.60
CA ARG A 81 -3.81 15.45 10.42
C ARG A 81 -3.03 16.59 9.78
N ASN A 82 -3.74 17.56 9.20
CA ASN A 82 -3.12 18.74 8.63
C ASN A 82 -2.34 19.51 9.72
N ARG A 83 -1.05 19.76 9.51
CA ARG A 83 -0.17 20.39 10.51
C ARG A 83 -0.54 21.84 10.81
N GLU A 84 -1.06 22.56 9.84
CA GLU A 84 -1.42 23.96 9.96
C GLU A 84 -2.79 24.11 10.65
N THR A 85 -3.83 23.48 10.11
CA THR A 85 -5.21 23.64 10.58
C THR A 85 -5.55 22.75 11.76
N ARG A 86 -4.74 21.72 12.05
CA ARG A 86 -4.98 20.70 13.06
C ARG A 86 -6.24 19.87 12.84
N ARG A 87 -6.83 19.92 11.66
CA ARG A 87 -7.99 19.10 11.30
C ARG A 87 -7.55 17.68 11.03
N TYR A 88 -8.41 16.75 11.41
CA TYR A 88 -8.22 15.34 11.03
C TYR A 88 -9.17 14.96 9.94
N THR A 89 -8.75 14.03 9.09
CA THR A 89 -9.62 13.33 8.14
C THR A 89 -9.29 11.85 8.22
N ARG A 90 -10.33 11.00 8.24
CA ARG A 90 -10.18 9.55 8.16
C ARG A 90 -10.78 9.08 6.86
N TYR A 91 -10.05 8.21 6.18
CA TYR A 91 -10.46 7.54 4.96
C TYR A 91 -10.35 6.03 5.19
N ASP A 92 -11.43 5.29 4.97
CA ASP A 92 -11.37 3.84 4.88
C ASP A 92 -11.18 3.46 3.41
N PHE A 93 -10.48 2.37 3.15
CA PHE A 93 -10.16 1.96 1.78
C PHE A 93 -10.01 0.45 1.66
N ASP A 94 -10.20 -0.05 0.43
CA ASP A 94 -9.69 -1.33 -0.03
C ASP A 94 -8.35 -1.12 -0.75
N TRP A 95 -7.48 -2.13 -0.74
CA TRP A 95 -6.21 -2.04 -1.44
C TRP A 95 -5.84 -3.34 -2.13
N ARG A 96 -5.02 -3.24 -3.17
CA ARG A 96 -4.55 -4.39 -3.93
C ARG A 96 -3.19 -4.12 -4.55
N VAL A 97 -2.31 -5.13 -4.49
CA VAL A 97 -1.07 -5.17 -5.26
C VAL A 97 -1.31 -5.88 -6.59
N LYS A 98 -0.86 -5.26 -7.68
CA LYS A 98 -0.91 -5.83 -9.03
C LYS A 98 0.29 -5.33 -9.83
N ASN A 99 1.11 -6.27 -10.32
CA ASN A 99 2.34 -5.96 -11.09
C ASN A 99 3.27 -5.00 -10.32
N GLN A 100 3.47 -5.26 -9.03
CA GLN A 100 4.29 -4.45 -8.13
C GLN A 100 3.83 -2.99 -8.03
N LYS A 101 2.57 -2.69 -8.30
CA LYS A 101 1.91 -1.41 -8.05
C LYS A 101 0.88 -1.61 -6.96
N ILE A 102 0.74 -0.63 -6.09
CA ILE A 102 -0.23 -0.64 -5.00
C ILE A 102 -1.39 0.25 -5.41
N TYR A 103 -2.57 -0.31 -5.50
CA TYR A 103 -3.82 0.39 -5.81
C TYR A 103 -4.61 0.54 -4.53
N ILE A 104 -5.09 1.74 -4.25
CA ILE A 104 -5.92 2.07 -3.08
C ILE A 104 -7.25 2.62 -3.60
N TYR A 105 -8.34 2.04 -3.13
CA TYR A 105 -9.72 2.34 -3.53
C TYR A 105 -10.45 2.94 -2.34
N TYR A 106 -10.67 4.24 -2.36
CA TYR A 106 -11.42 4.93 -1.33
C TYR A 106 -12.94 4.82 -1.54
N ASP A 107 -13.74 4.94 -0.49
CA ASP A 107 -15.19 4.71 -0.48
C ASP A 107 -16.00 5.56 -1.49
N ASP A 108 -15.46 6.67 -1.95
CA ASP A 108 -16.08 7.56 -2.92
C ASP A 108 -15.81 7.21 -4.39
N ASN A 109 -15.33 5.98 -4.64
CA ASN A 109 -14.84 5.51 -5.94
C ASN A 109 -13.61 6.26 -6.45
N TYR A 110 -12.85 6.85 -5.53
CA TYR A 110 -11.59 7.49 -5.85
C TYR A 110 -10.46 6.46 -5.75
N GLU A 111 -9.71 6.33 -6.83
CA GLU A 111 -8.61 5.36 -6.93
C GLU A 111 -7.28 6.08 -7.05
N VAL A 112 -6.32 5.74 -6.19
CA VAL A 112 -4.94 6.16 -6.31
C VAL A 112 -4.04 4.96 -6.55
N VAL A 113 -2.88 5.21 -7.15
CA VAL A 113 -1.87 4.19 -7.37
C VAL A 113 -0.52 4.67 -6.89
N ILE A 114 0.21 3.79 -6.21
CA ILE A 114 1.61 3.99 -5.84
C ILE A 114 2.44 3.15 -6.81
N ARG A 115 3.21 3.82 -7.68
CA ARG A 115 4.05 3.19 -8.72
C ARG A 115 5.52 3.31 -8.40
N ASP A 116 5.92 4.51 -7.95
CA ASP A 116 7.30 4.85 -7.64
C ASP A 116 7.44 4.94 -6.12
N TYR A 117 7.95 3.86 -5.53
CA TYR A 117 8.12 3.75 -4.10
C TYR A 117 9.36 2.93 -3.75
N GLU A 118 9.79 3.08 -2.52
CA GLU A 118 10.81 2.26 -1.89
C GLU A 118 10.32 1.78 -0.53
N ILE A 119 10.49 0.47 -0.26
CA ILE A 119 10.38 -0.12 1.07
C ILE A 119 11.76 -0.64 1.44
N TYR A 120 12.31 -0.18 2.53
CA TYR A 120 13.65 -0.55 2.97
C TYR A 120 13.79 -0.49 4.48
N ASP A 121 14.72 -1.29 5.03
CA ASP A 121 14.97 -1.36 6.46
C ASP A 121 16.19 -0.52 6.86
N VAL A 122 16.04 0.23 7.96
CA VAL A 122 17.13 0.90 8.63
C VAL A 122 17.19 0.40 10.08
N GLY A 123 18.15 -0.46 10.37
CA GLY A 123 18.24 -1.11 11.66
C GLY A 123 17.10 -2.09 11.92
N ARG A 124 16.12 -1.71 12.76
CA ARG A 124 14.93 -2.50 13.07
C ARG A 124 13.63 -1.84 12.59
N THR A 125 13.74 -0.80 11.80
CA THR A 125 12.60 0.01 11.36
C THR A 125 12.49 -0.08 9.86
N SER A 126 11.32 -0.48 9.36
CA SER A 126 10.99 -0.46 7.95
C SER A 126 10.50 0.93 7.56
N HIS A 127 10.99 1.42 6.44
CA HIS A 127 10.61 2.71 5.84
C HIS A 127 9.86 2.46 4.54
N PHE A 128 8.85 3.28 4.28
CA PHE A 128 8.06 3.28 3.06
C PHE A 128 7.89 4.71 2.56
N ARG A 129 8.50 5.01 1.42
CA ARG A 129 8.40 6.34 0.80
C ARG A 129 8.04 6.23 -0.67
N GLY A 130 7.41 7.25 -1.19
CA GLY A 130 6.99 7.29 -2.59
C GLY A 130 6.00 8.38 -2.91
N TYR A 131 5.21 8.13 -3.96
CA TYR A 131 4.22 9.06 -4.46
C TYR A 131 2.86 8.39 -4.58
N LEU A 132 1.82 9.16 -4.26
CA LEU A 132 0.43 8.84 -4.57
C LEU A 132 0.10 9.52 -5.89
N ASP A 133 -0.29 8.74 -6.89
CA ASP A 133 -0.70 9.23 -8.20
C ASP A 133 -2.19 8.96 -8.41
N ASP A 134 -2.87 9.86 -9.11
CA ASP A 134 -4.20 9.59 -9.63
C ASP A 134 -4.15 8.38 -10.57
N ALA A 135 -5.04 7.41 -10.34
CA ALA A 135 -5.04 6.19 -11.15
C ALA A 135 -5.57 6.42 -12.56
N TYR A 136 -6.36 7.46 -12.78
CA TYR A 136 -6.99 7.77 -14.06
C TYR A 136 -6.02 8.49 -15.02
N ASP A 137 -5.39 9.57 -14.59
CA ASP A 137 -4.54 10.40 -15.46
C ASP A 137 -3.04 10.31 -15.12
N GLY A 138 -2.70 9.71 -13.97
CA GLY A 138 -1.34 9.52 -13.53
C GLY A 138 -0.67 10.77 -12.96
N SER A 139 -1.45 11.84 -12.70
CA SER A 139 -0.93 13.03 -12.04
C SER A 139 -0.49 12.70 -10.60
N GLN A 140 0.61 13.29 -10.17
CA GLN A 140 1.09 13.16 -8.81
C GLN A 140 0.19 13.99 -7.88
N LEU A 141 -0.41 13.33 -6.90
CA LEU A 141 -1.29 13.93 -5.90
C LEU A 141 -0.53 14.31 -4.64
N ALA A 142 0.35 13.42 -4.17
CA ALA A 142 1.10 13.61 -2.96
C ALA A 142 2.42 12.85 -2.97
N SER A 143 3.34 13.23 -2.10
CA SER A 143 4.50 12.44 -1.72
C SER A 143 4.38 12.00 -0.27
N PHE A 144 4.97 10.87 0.09
CA PHE A 144 4.93 10.36 1.45
C PHE A 144 6.27 9.79 1.92
N ASP A 145 6.49 9.86 3.23
CA ASP A 145 7.61 9.22 3.93
C ASP A 145 7.10 8.68 5.27
N LEU A 146 7.03 7.37 5.38
CA LEU A 146 6.41 6.65 6.47
C LEU A 146 7.38 5.64 7.08
N VAL A 147 7.19 5.35 8.36
CA VAL A 147 7.89 4.29 9.08
C VAL A 147 6.88 3.29 9.63
N LYS A 148 7.23 2.02 9.63
CA LYS A 148 6.40 0.96 10.20
C LYS A 148 6.42 1.06 11.72
N VAL A 149 5.25 1.21 12.33
CA VAL A 149 5.09 1.38 13.78
C VAL A 149 4.78 0.06 14.45
N ALA A 150 3.98 -0.78 13.80
CA ALA A 150 3.59 -2.08 14.33
C ALA A 150 3.25 -3.07 13.21
N ASP A 151 3.66 -4.32 13.41
CA ASP A 151 3.20 -5.46 12.63
C ASP A 151 1.89 -5.97 13.24
N ASN A 152 0.86 -6.21 12.42
CA ASN A 152 -0.39 -6.90 12.82
C ASN A 152 -0.97 -6.50 14.19
N MET A 153 -1.29 -5.23 14.38
CA MET A 153 -2.14 -4.84 15.50
C MET A 153 -3.59 -5.30 15.24
N ARG A 154 -3.90 -6.55 15.59
CA ARG A 154 -5.27 -6.97 15.81
C ARG A 154 -5.84 -6.12 16.95
N SER A 155 -6.75 -5.20 16.59
CA SER A 155 -7.49 -4.32 17.49
C SER A 155 -6.68 -3.25 18.25
N VAL A 156 -6.41 -2.12 17.62
CA VAL A 156 -6.54 -0.87 18.35
C VAL A 156 -8.02 -0.48 18.19
N THR A 157 -8.79 -0.61 19.28
CA THR A 157 -10.10 -0.01 19.38
C THR A 157 -9.95 1.46 19.03
N ALA A 158 -10.69 1.89 18.00
CA ALA A 158 -10.81 3.30 17.65
C ALA A 158 -11.15 4.06 18.93
N GLU A 159 -10.24 4.94 19.37
CA GLU A 159 -10.60 5.86 20.45
C GLU A 159 -11.80 6.67 19.99
N GLU A 160 -12.87 6.61 20.77
CA GLU A 160 -14.05 7.45 20.64
C GLU A 160 -13.60 8.92 20.64
N GLY A 161 -13.63 9.56 19.51
CA GLY A 161 -13.27 10.97 19.37
C GLY A 161 -13.11 11.48 17.94
N ALA A 162 -13.15 10.61 16.94
CA ALA A 162 -13.13 11.04 15.55
C ALA A 162 -14.45 11.71 15.19
N VAL A 163 -14.46 13.02 15.12
CA VAL A 163 -15.55 13.77 14.52
C VAL A 163 -15.53 13.47 13.03
N GLU A 164 -16.55 12.81 12.49
CA GLU A 164 -16.75 12.71 11.04
C GLU A 164 -16.88 14.14 10.48
N VAL A 165 -15.83 14.57 9.79
CA VAL A 165 -15.89 15.80 8.99
C VAL A 165 -16.42 15.43 7.61
N PRO A 166 -17.40 16.19 7.06
CA PRO A 166 -17.97 15.92 5.75
C PRO A 166 -16.87 15.90 4.69
N LYS A 167 -16.95 14.90 3.82
CA LYS A 167 -16.03 14.65 2.69
C LYS A 167 -15.97 15.87 1.77
N GLU A 168 -15.00 16.76 1.94
CA GLU A 168 -14.68 17.75 0.91
C GLU A 168 -13.67 17.13 -0.05
N LYS A 169 -14.07 17.10 -1.30
CA LYS A 169 -13.33 16.52 -2.42
C LYS A 169 -11.99 17.24 -2.59
N PHE A 170 -10.93 16.46 -2.76
CA PHE A 170 -9.73 16.94 -3.44
C PHE A 170 -10.14 17.43 -4.83
N LYS A 171 -10.00 18.70 -5.10
CA LYS A 171 -10.15 19.32 -6.42
C LYS A 171 -8.81 19.85 -6.89
#